data_9c0f52cb8e044b4c86d2a76af3fcc6e3
#
_entry.id   9c0f52cb8e044b4c86d2a76af3fcc6e3
#
_cell.length_a   1.000
_cell.length_b   1.000
_cell.length_c   1.000
_cell.angle_alpha   90.00
_cell.angle_beta   90.00
_cell.angle_gamma   90.00
#
_symmetry.space_group_name_H-M   'P 1'
#
loop_
_entity.id
_entity.type
_entity.pdbx_description
1 polymer ?
#
loop_
_entity_poly.entity_id
_entity_poly.type
_entity_poly.pdbx_seq_one_letter_code
_entity_poly.pdbx_strand_id
1 'polypeptide(L)'
;MGKAYVHGYDSRENRRLQDQANTLVELLHSDTSYPAGSRILEVGCGVGAQTVTLARNSPDASFLSIDISEESIAVARGKIETSGLNNVQFLCADIFNLDI
;
A
#
# COMPACT_ATOMS: atom_id res chain seq x y z
N MET A 1 14.70 -13.97 8.30
CA MET A 1 14.42 -12.61 7.82
C MET A 1 13.72 -12.70 6.47
N GLY A 2 12.60 -12.04 6.32
CA GLY A 2 11.82 -12.11 5.09
C GLY A 2 12.44 -11.31 3.96
N LYS A 3 11.99 -11.59 2.75
CA LYS A 3 12.37 -10.79 1.60
C LYS A 3 11.63 -9.46 1.63
N ALA A 4 12.26 -8.44 1.05
CA ALA A 4 11.63 -7.15 0.87
C ALA A 4 11.05 -7.05 -0.53
N TYR A 5 9.86 -6.48 -0.64
CA TYR A 5 9.17 -6.28 -1.91
C TYR A 5 8.78 -4.83 -2.07
N VAL A 6 8.88 -4.33 -3.29
CA VAL A 6 8.38 -3.01 -3.65
C VAL A 6 7.15 -3.21 -4.51
N HIS A 7 6.06 -2.56 -4.10
CA HIS A 7 4.80 -2.64 -4.81
C HIS A 7 4.25 -1.23 -4.98
N GLY A 8 3.87 -0.88 -6.20
CA GLY A 8 3.36 0.44 -6.49
C GLY A 8 3.68 0.85 -7.91
N TYR A 9 3.42 2.09 -8.23
CA TYR A 9 3.67 2.61 -9.56
C TYR A 9 4.03 4.09 -9.49
N ASP A 10 4.47 4.63 -10.63
CA ASP A 10 4.96 6.00 -10.74
C ASP A 10 3.89 6.98 -10.27
N SER A 11 4.24 7.84 -9.32
CA SER A 11 3.33 8.81 -8.75
C SER A 11 2.81 9.81 -9.78
N ARG A 12 3.56 10.06 -10.84
CA ARG A 12 3.14 10.99 -11.89
C ARG A 12 1.93 10.48 -12.67
N GLU A 13 1.79 9.18 -12.75
CA GLU A 13 0.67 8.57 -13.46
C GLU A 13 -0.48 8.20 -12.54
N ASN A 14 -0.22 8.19 -11.25
CA ASN A 14 -1.13 7.66 -10.26
C ASN A 14 -2.50 8.32 -10.30
N ARG A 15 -2.53 9.65 -10.34
CA ARG A 15 -3.81 10.38 -10.28
C ARG A 15 -4.73 10.05 -11.42
N ARG A 16 -4.17 9.89 -12.61
CA ARG A 16 -4.96 9.63 -13.80
C ARG A 16 -5.52 8.24 -13.80
N LEU A 17 -4.79 7.31 -13.22
CA LEU A 17 -5.15 5.90 -13.21
C LEU A 17 -5.85 5.47 -11.93
N GLN A 18 -5.91 6.33 -10.94
CA GLN A 18 -6.36 5.93 -9.61
C GLN A 18 -7.77 5.39 -9.57
N ASP A 19 -8.71 6.01 -10.29
CA ASP A 19 -10.10 5.55 -10.33
C ASP A 19 -10.23 4.21 -11.04
N GLN A 20 -9.46 4.03 -12.10
CA GLN A 20 -9.42 2.77 -12.82
C GLN A 20 -8.63 1.73 -12.03
N ALA A 21 -7.59 2.17 -11.33
CA ALA A 21 -6.74 1.30 -10.55
C ALA A 21 -7.48 0.61 -9.43
N ASN A 22 -8.49 1.25 -8.83
CA ASN A 22 -9.25 0.64 -7.76
C ASN A 22 -9.94 -0.64 -8.22
N THR A 23 -10.53 -0.63 -9.41
CA THR A 23 -11.14 -1.83 -9.98
C THR A 23 -10.09 -2.87 -10.34
N LEU A 24 -9.00 -2.43 -10.97
CA LEU A 24 -7.94 -3.34 -11.37
C LEU A 24 -7.26 -4.00 -10.17
N VAL A 25 -7.09 -3.24 -9.08
CA VAL A 25 -6.49 -3.78 -7.87
C VAL A 25 -7.31 -4.95 -7.33
N GLU A 26 -8.63 -4.83 -7.31
CA GLU A 26 -9.48 -5.92 -6.84
C GLU A 26 -9.32 -7.16 -7.71
N LEU A 27 -9.20 -6.98 -9.02
CA LEU A 27 -9.06 -8.10 -9.93
C LEU A 27 -7.65 -8.70 -9.91
N LEU A 28 -6.62 -7.85 -9.81
CA LEU A 28 -5.24 -8.29 -9.93
C LEU A 28 -4.64 -8.77 -8.62
N HIS A 29 -5.11 -8.20 -7.50
CA HIS A 29 -4.49 -8.47 -6.20
C HIS A 29 -5.38 -9.29 -5.26
N SER A 30 -6.58 -9.68 -5.71
CA SER A 30 -7.47 -10.47 -4.86
C SER A 30 -6.82 -11.77 -4.37
N ASP A 31 -5.94 -12.35 -5.18
CA ASP A 31 -5.24 -13.58 -4.86
C ASP A 31 -3.77 -13.36 -4.51
N THR A 32 -3.31 -12.09 -4.52
CA THR A 32 -1.92 -11.80 -4.24
C THR A 32 -1.65 -11.96 -2.75
N SER A 33 -0.65 -12.76 -2.43
CA SER A 33 -0.21 -12.90 -1.04
C SER A 33 1.30 -13.02 -0.98
N TYR A 34 1.84 -12.60 0.15
CA TYR A 34 3.27 -12.64 0.41
C TYR A 34 3.54 -13.57 1.58
N PRO A 35 4.68 -14.26 1.57
CA PRO A 35 5.01 -15.16 2.67
C PRO A 35 5.07 -14.45 4.02
N ALA A 36 4.82 -15.19 5.08
CA ALA A 36 4.97 -14.67 6.43
C ALA A 36 6.38 -14.13 6.63
N GLY A 37 6.48 -12.99 7.30
CA GLY A 37 7.76 -12.34 7.53
C GLY A 37 8.23 -11.44 6.41
N SER A 38 7.51 -11.39 5.29
CA SER A 38 7.84 -10.47 4.20
C SER A 38 7.64 -9.02 4.62
N ARG A 39 8.48 -8.15 4.09
CA ARG A 39 8.32 -6.71 4.27
C ARG A 39 8.08 -6.09 2.89
N ILE A 40 6.96 -5.41 2.75
CA ILE A 40 6.53 -4.85 1.47
C ILE A 40 6.55 -3.33 1.57
N LEU A 41 7.21 -2.71 0.59
CA LEU A 41 7.18 -1.26 0.44
C LEU A 41 6.19 -0.94 -0.67
N GLU A 42 5.08 -0.29 -0.30
CA GLU A 42 4.08 0.16 -1.27
C GLU A 42 4.30 1.64 -1.55
N VAL A 43 4.59 1.95 -2.80
CA VAL A 43 4.86 3.33 -3.24
C VAL A 43 3.63 3.88 -3.93
N GLY A 44 3.20 5.07 -3.51
CA GLY A 44 2.02 5.70 -4.10
C GLY A 44 0.74 5.02 -3.66
N CYS A 45 0.57 4.79 -2.35
CA CYS A 45 -0.57 4.06 -1.84
C CYS A 45 -1.91 4.80 -2.03
N GLY A 46 -1.86 6.11 -2.25
CA GLY A 46 -3.06 6.91 -2.40
C GLY A 46 -3.98 6.78 -1.21
N VAL A 47 -5.25 6.53 -1.47
CA VAL A 47 -6.25 6.41 -0.42
C VAL A 47 -6.37 5.00 0.17
N GLY A 48 -5.49 4.09 -0.22
CA GLY A 48 -5.32 2.83 0.47
C GLY A 48 -6.19 1.67 0.02
N ALA A 49 -6.87 1.78 -1.12
CA ALA A 49 -7.71 0.68 -1.61
C ALA A 49 -6.89 -0.58 -1.85
N GLN A 50 -5.77 -0.44 -2.52
CA GLN A 50 -4.85 -1.54 -2.77
C GLN A 50 -4.22 -2.05 -1.48
N THR A 51 -3.86 -1.12 -0.59
CA THR A 51 -3.24 -1.45 0.69
C THR A 51 -4.10 -2.39 1.51
N VAL A 52 -5.40 -2.11 1.60
CA VAL A 52 -6.33 -2.96 2.34
C VAL A 52 -6.33 -4.38 1.78
N THR A 53 -6.42 -4.50 0.46
CA THR A 53 -6.46 -5.81 -0.18
C THR A 53 -5.18 -6.60 0.07
N LEU A 54 -4.03 -5.95 -0.13
CA LEU A 54 -2.74 -6.62 0.04
C LEU A 54 -2.52 -7.04 1.50
N ALA A 55 -2.82 -6.14 2.43
CA ALA A 55 -2.61 -6.44 3.85
C ALA A 55 -3.54 -7.54 4.35
N ARG A 56 -4.78 -7.55 3.86
CA ARG A 56 -5.74 -8.58 4.23
C ARG A 56 -5.30 -9.96 3.74
N ASN A 57 -4.75 -10.00 2.52
CA ASN A 57 -4.30 -11.26 1.94
C ASN A 57 -3.03 -11.80 2.56
N SER A 58 -2.28 -10.96 3.27
CA SER A 58 -0.97 -11.34 3.82
C SER A 58 -0.85 -10.84 5.25
N PRO A 59 -1.65 -11.40 6.18
CA PRO A 59 -1.71 -10.89 7.55
C PRO A 59 -0.41 -11.02 8.34
N ASP A 60 0.47 -11.91 7.92
CA ASP A 60 1.76 -12.12 8.60
C ASP A 60 2.91 -11.42 7.89
N ALA A 61 2.62 -10.62 6.90
CA ALA A 61 3.60 -9.75 6.24
C ALA A 61 3.43 -8.32 6.78
N SER A 62 4.48 -7.52 6.68
CA SER A 62 4.47 -6.13 7.13
C SER A 62 4.53 -5.21 5.94
N PHE A 63 3.69 -4.18 5.95
CA PHE A 63 3.61 -3.21 4.86
C PHE A 63 4.02 -1.83 5.35
N LEU A 64 4.88 -1.17 4.58
CA LEU A 64 5.12 0.25 4.71
C LEU A 64 4.57 0.91 3.46
N SER A 65 3.53 1.71 3.63
CA SER A 65 2.82 2.33 2.51
C SER A 65 3.10 3.82 2.53
N ILE A 66 3.62 4.33 1.43
CA ILE A 66 4.02 5.73 1.35
C ILE A 66 3.29 6.44 0.23
N ASP A 67 3.07 7.72 0.47
CA ASP A 67 2.50 8.62 -0.52
C ASP A 67 2.94 10.03 -0.17
N ILE A 68 2.96 10.89 -1.16
CA ILE A 68 3.38 12.28 -0.96
C ILE A 68 2.24 13.12 -0.37
N SER A 69 1.00 12.66 -0.48
CA SER A 69 -0.19 13.38 -0.05
C SER A 69 -0.59 13.00 1.37
N GLU A 70 -0.51 13.97 2.28
CA GLU A 70 -0.95 13.75 3.65
C GLU A 70 -2.45 13.43 3.73
N GLU A 71 -3.25 14.06 2.87
CA GLU A 71 -4.68 13.81 2.84
C GLU A 71 -4.98 12.38 2.45
N SER A 72 -4.28 11.87 1.43
CA SER A 72 -4.45 10.49 1.00
C SER A 72 -4.03 9.52 2.09
N ILE A 73 -2.92 9.79 2.76
CA ILE A 73 -2.45 8.96 3.86
C ILE A 73 -3.47 8.90 4.99
N ALA A 74 -4.08 10.04 5.31
CA ALA A 74 -5.10 10.07 6.36
C ALA A 74 -6.30 9.20 6.01
N VAL A 75 -6.76 9.25 4.77
CA VAL A 75 -7.85 8.40 4.30
C VAL A 75 -7.46 6.93 4.35
N ALA A 76 -6.27 6.62 3.86
CA ALA A 76 -5.76 5.24 3.86
C ALA A 76 -5.67 4.69 5.28
N ARG A 77 -5.15 5.49 6.20
CA ARG A 77 -5.03 5.08 7.59
C ARG A 77 -6.40 4.76 8.19
N GLY A 78 -7.40 5.58 7.88
CA GLY A 78 -8.77 5.32 8.34
C GLY A 78 -9.33 4.02 7.81
N LYS A 79 -9.05 3.70 6.55
CA LYS A 79 -9.52 2.44 5.96
C LYS A 79 -8.88 1.24 6.63
N ILE A 80 -7.59 1.32 6.95
CA ILE A 80 -6.90 0.23 7.63
C ILE A 80 -7.46 0.03 9.03
N GLU A 81 -7.68 1.11 9.76
CA GLU A 81 -8.27 1.03 11.10
C GLU A 81 -9.66 0.40 11.07
N THR A 82 -10.50 0.85 10.14
CA THR A 82 -11.86 0.33 9.99
C THR A 82 -11.85 -1.16 9.63
N SER A 83 -10.85 -1.58 8.87
CA SER A 83 -10.71 -2.98 8.46
C SER A 83 -10.13 -3.87 9.55
N GLY A 84 -9.67 -3.31 10.65
CA GLY A 84 -9.09 -4.08 11.75
C GLY A 84 -7.72 -4.66 11.46
N LEU A 85 -7.04 -4.16 10.44
CA LEU A 85 -5.72 -4.63 10.08
C LEU A 85 -4.65 -3.94 10.93
N ASN A 86 -3.60 -4.66 11.27
CA ASN A 86 -2.54 -4.14 12.12
C ASN A 86 -1.13 -4.34 11.54
N ASN A 87 -1.05 -4.67 10.26
CA ASN A 87 0.22 -4.97 9.62
C ASN A 87 0.66 -3.91 8.61
N VAL A 88 0.12 -2.70 8.70
CA VAL A 88 0.44 -1.60 7.78
C VAL A 88 0.90 -0.39 8.57
N GLN A 89 2.01 0.19 8.13
CA GLN A 89 2.48 1.49 8.59
C GLN A 89 2.45 2.46 7.42
N PHE A 90 2.21 3.72 7.70
CA PHE A 90 2.15 4.76 6.68
C PHE A 90 3.23 5.80 6.89
N LEU A 91 3.74 6.33 5.78
CA LEU A 91 4.70 7.41 5.81
C LEU A 91 4.37 8.39 4.68
N CYS A 92 4.15 9.65 5.05
CA CYS A 92 3.98 10.71 4.06
C CYS A 92 5.37 11.17 3.64
N ALA A 93 5.80 10.79 2.45
CA ALA A 93 7.14 11.08 1.98
C ALA A 93 7.21 10.96 0.46
N ASP A 94 8.23 11.62 -0.09
CA ASP A 94 8.58 11.46 -1.49
C ASP A 94 9.58 10.30 -1.61
N ILE A 95 9.23 9.29 -2.41
CA ILE A 95 10.07 8.11 -2.58
C ILE A 95 11.48 8.45 -3.04
N PHE A 96 11.63 9.54 -3.80
CA PHE A 96 12.93 9.94 -4.32
C PHE A 96 13.81 10.60 -3.25
N ASN A 97 13.26 10.90 -2.09
CA ASN A 97 13.98 11.52 -0.98
C ASN A 97 13.95 10.66 0.29
N LEU A 98 13.55 9.41 0.15
CA LEU A 98 13.53 8.49 1.29
C LEU A 98 14.95 8.11 1.68
N ASP A 99 15.18 8.13 2.98
CA ASP A 99 16.44 7.69 3.56
C ASP A 99 16.14 6.44 4.40
N ILE A 100 16.12 5.33 3.71
CA ILE A 100 15.82 4.05 4.36
C ILE A 100 16.89 3.00 4.08
#